data_2aabbbf6fc6c945552d31987c865f08b
#
_entry.id   2aabbbf6fc6c945552d31987c865f08b
#
_cell.length_a   1.000
_cell.length_b   1.000
_cell.length_c   1.000
_cell.angle_alpha   90.00
_cell.angle_beta   90.00
_cell.angle_gamma   90.00
#
_symmetry.space_group_name_H-M   'P 1'
#
loop_
_entity.id
_entity.type
_entity.pdbx_description
1 polymer ?
#
loop_
_entity_poly.entity_id
_entity_poly.type
_entity_poly.pdbx_seq_one_letter_code
_entity_poly.pdbx_strand_id
1 'polypeptide(L)'
;MFSKKLSHLSLSLIALIGVMLFSSCGEGSTEEITNQDSNISVDTEKPDNSAQRVAAVKHIFQTIPSPIEMAELIRKSGADFDAALMNSTDNMEKYTNVRQQAVNLGVYGADLSYASMFEQQQQSIYYLSAARGLAKQLGVEDAIDNDLIERVNDNRTSRDSLVQIVADAYYNLNGYLKESDREQVSALVIAGGWIEGLYLATSHVTSDNDKLKERIAEQKYSLKDLIALLDTYEGVPELGNIIQDMKGIQTLFENVKIKKGKTETSRDTEGRMMIGSSNTITISDETLEAIKTKIQDVRNQYIQ
;
A
#
# COMPACT_ATOMS: atom_id res chain seq x y z
N MET A 1 -25.25 -14.15 -54.25
CA MET A 1 -26.66 -14.44 -54.54
C MET A 1 -27.44 -14.15 -53.29
N PHE A 2 -28.40 -13.19 -53.40
CA PHE A 2 -29.45 -12.74 -52.45
C PHE A 2 -28.97 -12.12 -51.12
N SER A 3 -29.03 -10.82 -50.87
CA SER A 3 -30.03 -9.77 -51.04
C SER A 3 -30.86 -9.53 -49.79
N LYS A 4 -30.63 -8.34 -49.21
CA LYS A 4 -31.54 -7.33 -48.67
C LYS A 4 -32.68 -7.70 -47.69
N LYS A 5 -32.80 -7.01 -46.56
CA LYS A 5 -33.87 -6.00 -46.41
C LYS A 5 -33.65 -5.05 -45.22
N LEU A 6 -33.67 -3.78 -45.55
CA LEU A 6 -33.98 -2.62 -44.70
C LEU A 6 -35.47 -2.62 -44.34
N SER A 7 -35.80 -2.12 -43.17
CA SER A 7 -37.10 -1.44 -42.99
C SER A 7 -36.99 -0.32 -41.97
N HIS A 8 -37.44 0.82 -42.41
CA HIS A 8 -37.47 2.16 -41.84
C HIS A 8 -38.68 2.42 -40.95
N LEU A 9 -38.64 3.60 -40.32
CA LEU A 9 -39.71 4.47 -39.81
C LEU A 9 -40.14 4.17 -38.35
N SER A 10 -40.36 5.17 -37.49
CA SER A 10 -40.88 6.52 -37.72
C SER A 10 -40.62 7.45 -36.56
N LEU A 11 -40.46 8.71 -36.93
CA LEU A 11 -40.50 9.94 -36.18
C LEU A 11 -41.84 10.14 -35.43
N SER A 12 -41.82 10.72 -34.23
CA SER A 12 -42.91 11.62 -33.79
C SER A 12 -42.39 12.62 -32.76
N LEU A 13 -42.41 13.82 -33.18
CA LEU A 13 -42.24 15.15 -32.61
C LEU A 13 -43.52 15.55 -31.84
N ILE A 14 -43.41 16.03 -30.57
CA ILE A 14 -44.37 17.02 -30.02
C ILE A 14 -43.61 17.92 -29.05
N ALA A 15 -43.53 19.18 -29.42
CA ALA A 15 -43.18 20.32 -28.59
C ALA A 15 -44.47 20.83 -27.87
N LEU A 16 -44.31 21.27 -26.62
CA LEU A 16 -45.29 22.22 -26.05
C LEU A 16 -44.60 23.20 -25.09
N ILE A 17 -44.67 24.43 -25.48
CA ILE A 17 -44.24 25.67 -24.82
C ILE A 17 -45.24 25.99 -23.70
N GLY A 18 -44.78 26.44 -22.54
CA GLY A 18 -45.62 27.02 -21.50
C GLY A 18 -44.85 28.03 -20.64
N VAL A 19 -44.73 29.24 -21.13
CA VAL A 19 -44.31 30.44 -20.38
C VAL A 19 -45.48 30.94 -19.56
N MET A 20 -45.32 31.12 -18.24
CA MET A 20 -46.16 32.02 -17.45
C MET A 20 -45.30 32.88 -16.53
N LEU A 21 -45.24 34.17 -16.94
CA LEU A 21 -44.84 35.28 -16.10
C LEU A 21 -46.06 35.71 -15.23
N PHE A 22 -45.87 35.83 -13.94
CA PHE A 22 -46.70 36.68 -13.11
C PHE A 22 -45.82 37.57 -12.24
N SER A 23 -45.77 38.83 -12.62
CA SER A 23 -45.43 39.94 -11.74
C SER A 23 -46.67 40.29 -10.91
N SER A 24 -46.50 40.45 -9.61
CA SER A 24 -47.41 41.29 -8.80
C SER A 24 -46.64 41.90 -7.63
N CYS A 25 -46.53 43.20 -7.64
CA CYS A 25 -46.28 44.05 -6.49
C CYS A 25 -47.53 44.16 -5.63
N GLY A 26 -47.34 44.19 -4.30
CA GLY A 26 -48.43 44.51 -3.35
C GLY A 26 -47.87 44.67 -1.93
N GLU A 27 -48.04 45.81 -1.42
CA GLU A 27 -47.75 46.56 -0.20
C GLU A 27 -47.96 45.82 1.13
N GLY A 28 -47.08 46.05 2.03
CA GLY A 28 -47.03 46.23 3.49
C GLY A 28 -48.11 45.63 4.42
N SER A 29 -47.65 44.82 5.35
CA SER A 29 -48.12 44.84 6.75
C SER A 29 -47.08 44.16 7.64
N THR A 30 -46.70 44.87 8.67
CA THR A 30 -45.92 44.42 9.84
C THR A 30 -46.66 43.36 10.63
N GLU A 31 -46.09 42.16 10.78
CA GLU A 31 -46.43 41.22 11.84
C GLU A 31 -45.19 40.52 12.39
N GLU A 32 -45.27 40.25 13.66
CA GLU A 32 -44.31 39.83 14.66
C GLU A 32 -43.35 38.69 14.26
N ILE A 33 -42.10 38.88 14.66
CA ILE A 33 -41.01 37.88 14.61
C ILE A 33 -41.30 36.85 15.71
N THR A 34 -41.80 35.67 15.39
CA THR A 34 -41.68 34.48 16.19
C THR A 34 -40.40 33.74 15.76
N ASN A 35 -39.46 33.68 16.65
CA ASN A 35 -38.26 32.85 16.54
C ASN A 35 -38.68 31.37 16.39
N GLN A 36 -38.60 30.83 15.18
CA GLN A 36 -38.48 29.40 14.95
C GLN A 36 -37.00 29.09 14.73
N ASP A 37 -36.43 28.41 15.71
CA ASP A 37 -35.15 27.70 15.58
C ASP A 37 -35.19 26.77 14.36
N SER A 38 -34.72 27.26 13.23
CA SER A 38 -34.31 26.40 12.13
C SER A 38 -32.95 25.84 12.45
N ASN A 39 -32.93 24.61 12.99
CA ASN A 39 -31.74 23.74 12.99
C ASN A 39 -31.28 23.56 11.54
N ILE A 40 -30.41 24.44 11.10
CA ILE A 40 -29.54 24.18 9.93
C ILE A 40 -28.54 23.17 10.42
N SER A 41 -28.78 21.88 10.14
CA SER A 41 -27.77 20.86 10.16
C SER A 41 -26.76 21.24 9.08
N VAL A 42 -25.67 21.89 9.48
CA VAL A 42 -24.49 22.02 8.65
C VAL A 42 -23.93 20.60 8.53
N ASP A 43 -24.26 19.95 7.42
CA ASP A 43 -23.49 18.78 6.96
C ASP A 43 -22.06 19.28 6.78
N THR A 44 -21.23 19.03 7.77
CA THR A 44 -19.78 19.18 7.64
C THR A 44 -19.33 18.09 6.69
N GLU A 45 -19.32 18.39 5.39
CA GLU A 45 -18.58 17.59 4.43
C GLU A 45 -17.15 17.42 4.97
N LYS A 46 -16.77 16.16 5.20
CA LYS A 46 -15.37 15.84 5.54
C LYS A 46 -14.50 16.43 4.43
N PRO A 47 -13.40 17.12 4.77
CA PRO A 47 -12.55 17.71 3.74
C PRO A 47 -12.11 16.61 2.77
N ASP A 48 -12.22 16.91 1.47
CA ASP A 48 -11.75 16.02 0.41
C ASP A 48 -10.22 15.89 0.48
N ASN A 49 -9.75 14.81 1.08
CA ASN A 49 -8.33 14.50 1.22
C ASN A 49 -7.77 13.73 0.01
N SER A 50 -8.49 13.63 -1.09
CA SER A 50 -8.09 12.81 -2.25
C SER A 50 -6.71 13.21 -2.81
N ALA A 51 -6.45 14.50 -2.99
CA ALA A 51 -5.16 14.99 -3.47
C ALA A 51 -4.01 14.70 -2.48
N GLN A 52 -4.28 14.81 -1.18
CA GLN A 52 -3.29 14.47 -0.13
C GLN A 52 -3.00 12.97 -0.11
N ARG A 53 -4.01 12.12 -0.29
CA ARG A 53 -3.84 10.65 -0.39
C ARG A 53 -2.98 10.27 -1.59
N VAL A 54 -3.27 10.82 -2.76
CA VAL A 54 -2.48 10.59 -3.98
C VAL A 54 -1.01 10.97 -3.77
N ALA A 55 -0.75 12.13 -3.17
CA ALA A 55 0.61 12.57 -2.87
C ALA A 55 1.28 11.66 -1.84
N ALA A 56 0.57 11.25 -0.80
CA ALA A 56 1.07 10.35 0.24
C ALA A 56 1.40 8.96 -0.34
N VAL A 57 0.52 8.36 -1.14
CA VAL A 57 0.78 7.07 -1.80
C VAL A 57 2.01 7.16 -2.69
N LYS A 58 2.13 8.21 -3.52
CA LYS A 58 3.30 8.42 -4.37
C LYS A 58 4.58 8.58 -3.55
N HIS A 59 4.54 9.32 -2.46
CA HIS A 59 5.68 9.49 -1.55
C HIS A 59 6.08 8.17 -0.92
N ILE A 60 5.13 7.37 -0.48
CA ILE A 60 5.35 6.06 0.14
C ILE A 60 6.05 5.10 -0.79
N PHE A 61 5.64 5.00 -2.05
CA PHE A 61 6.35 4.17 -3.03
C PHE A 61 7.79 4.61 -3.30
N GLN A 62 8.16 5.84 -2.91
CA GLN A 62 9.53 6.35 -3.01
C GLN A 62 10.34 6.20 -1.73
N THR A 63 9.69 6.07 -0.58
CA THR A 63 10.33 6.11 0.75
C THR A 63 10.27 4.79 1.51
N ILE A 64 9.24 3.99 1.27
CA ILE A 64 9.18 2.64 1.84
C ILE A 64 10.06 1.74 0.99
N PRO A 65 11.07 1.07 1.59
CA PRO A 65 11.79 0.03 0.89
C PRO A 65 10.80 -1.00 0.34
N SER A 66 10.88 -1.27 -0.94
CA SER A 66 10.04 -2.31 -1.52
C SER A 66 10.35 -3.65 -0.82
N PRO A 67 9.41 -4.58 -0.75
CA PRO A 67 9.67 -5.92 -0.18
C PRO A 67 10.90 -6.58 -0.79
N ILE A 68 11.18 -6.27 -2.06
CA ILE A 68 12.33 -6.80 -2.78
C ILE A 68 13.66 -6.22 -2.31
N GLU A 69 13.71 -4.92 -1.97
CA GLU A 69 14.91 -4.31 -1.38
C GLU A 69 15.22 -4.90 -0.01
N MET A 70 14.19 -5.16 0.79
CA MET A 70 14.34 -5.82 2.08
C MET A 70 14.88 -7.25 1.90
N ALA A 71 14.31 -8.02 0.97
CA ALA A 71 14.78 -9.37 0.64
C ALA A 71 16.24 -9.37 0.14
N GLU A 72 16.64 -8.36 -0.66
CA GLU A 72 18.03 -8.19 -1.10
C GLU A 72 18.99 -7.94 0.07
N LEU A 73 18.58 -7.13 1.03
CA LEU A 73 19.38 -6.86 2.22
C LEU A 73 19.55 -8.11 3.09
N ILE A 74 18.47 -8.88 3.28
CA ILE A 74 18.53 -10.16 3.98
C ILE A 74 19.54 -11.08 3.29
N ARG A 75 19.45 -11.24 1.98
CA ARG A 75 20.39 -12.06 1.22
C ARG A 75 21.84 -11.54 1.29
N LYS A 76 22.04 -10.23 1.14
CA LYS A 76 23.38 -9.60 1.25
C LYS A 76 23.98 -9.69 2.66
N SER A 77 23.14 -9.91 3.66
CA SER A 77 23.58 -10.13 5.03
C SER A 77 24.25 -11.51 5.25
N GLY A 78 24.17 -12.38 4.25
CA GLY A 78 24.69 -13.75 4.34
C GLY A 78 23.69 -14.72 4.98
N ALA A 79 22.44 -14.33 5.15
CA ALA A 79 21.39 -15.22 5.65
C ALA A 79 21.08 -16.32 4.62
N ASP A 80 20.75 -17.50 5.12
CA ASP A 80 20.22 -18.60 4.32
C ASP A 80 18.70 -18.43 4.09
N PHE A 81 18.20 -19.05 3.03
CA PHE A 81 16.76 -19.10 2.78
C PHE A 81 16.06 -20.02 3.81
N ASP A 82 14.98 -19.53 4.40
CA ASP A 82 14.14 -20.32 5.29
C ASP A 82 12.67 -20.24 4.86
N ALA A 83 12.18 -21.31 4.24
CA ALA A 83 10.80 -21.42 3.80
C ALA A 83 9.78 -21.43 4.94
N ALA A 84 10.19 -21.79 6.17
CA ALA A 84 9.29 -21.82 7.33
C ALA A 84 8.88 -20.43 7.83
N LEU A 85 9.61 -19.39 7.44
CA LEU A 85 9.27 -18.02 7.76
C LEU A 85 8.12 -17.49 6.90
N MET A 86 7.91 -18.02 5.70
CA MET A 86 6.90 -17.52 4.78
C MET A 86 5.48 -17.95 5.21
N ASN A 87 4.48 -17.15 4.84
CA ASN A 87 3.08 -17.49 5.08
C ASN A 87 2.62 -18.61 4.15
N SER A 88 2.12 -19.73 4.69
CA SER A 88 1.65 -20.84 3.86
C SER A 88 0.59 -20.40 2.84
N THR A 89 0.76 -20.80 1.59
CA THR A 89 -0.24 -20.55 0.54
C THR A 89 -1.57 -21.24 0.78
N ASP A 90 -1.60 -22.29 1.64
CA ASP A 90 -2.84 -22.96 2.06
C ASP A 90 -3.74 -22.07 2.90
N ASN A 91 -3.18 -20.98 3.49
CA ASN A 91 -3.97 -20.02 4.23
C ASN A 91 -4.87 -19.15 3.35
N MET A 92 -4.66 -19.12 2.03
CA MET A 92 -5.43 -18.27 1.10
C MET A 92 -6.95 -18.46 1.22
N GLU A 93 -7.42 -19.69 1.47
CA GLU A 93 -8.84 -19.98 1.62
C GLU A 93 -9.47 -19.42 2.89
N LYS A 94 -8.65 -19.06 3.90
CA LYS A 94 -9.11 -18.47 5.15
C LYS A 94 -9.44 -16.97 5.01
N TYR A 95 -8.93 -16.32 3.99
CA TYR A 95 -9.07 -14.87 3.80
C TYR A 95 -10.38 -14.55 3.08
N THR A 96 -11.44 -14.30 3.87
CA THR A 96 -12.82 -14.20 3.36
C THR A 96 -13.34 -12.76 3.24
N ASN A 97 -12.62 -11.77 3.75
CA ASN A 97 -13.00 -10.37 3.66
C ASN A 97 -11.91 -9.51 3.04
N VAL A 98 -12.28 -8.32 2.56
CA VAL A 98 -11.39 -7.40 1.83
C VAL A 98 -10.11 -7.07 2.60
N ARG A 99 -10.19 -6.84 3.92
CA ARG A 99 -9.01 -6.56 4.75
C ARG A 99 -8.04 -7.73 4.75
N GLN A 100 -8.52 -8.94 5.06
CA GLN A 100 -7.67 -10.14 5.08
C GLN A 100 -7.02 -10.37 3.71
N GLN A 101 -7.81 -10.29 2.64
CA GLN A 101 -7.33 -10.49 1.28
C GLN A 101 -6.28 -9.45 0.88
N ALA A 102 -6.52 -8.17 1.19
CA ALA A 102 -5.60 -7.08 0.83
C ALA A 102 -4.29 -7.14 1.62
N VAL A 103 -4.35 -7.32 2.95
CA VAL A 103 -3.15 -7.45 3.77
C VAL A 103 -2.33 -8.66 3.32
N ASN A 104 -2.98 -9.81 3.09
CA ASN A 104 -2.28 -11.02 2.69
C ASN A 104 -1.83 -11.03 1.22
N LEU A 105 -2.44 -10.23 0.35
CA LEU A 105 -1.87 -9.94 -0.97
C LEU A 105 -0.50 -9.25 -0.83
N GLY A 106 -0.38 -8.31 0.10
CA GLY A 106 0.90 -7.68 0.44
C GLY A 106 1.91 -8.65 1.05
N VAL A 107 1.47 -9.49 1.99
CA VAL A 107 2.28 -10.55 2.61
C VAL A 107 2.83 -11.50 1.54
N TYR A 108 1.96 -12.06 0.68
CA TYR A 108 2.41 -12.96 -0.39
C TYR A 108 3.30 -12.28 -1.42
N GLY A 109 3.12 -10.98 -1.65
CA GLY A 109 4.04 -10.20 -2.49
C GLY A 109 5.43 -10.06 -1.87
N ALA A 110 5.53 -9.91 -0.55
CA ALA A 110 6.81 -9.90 0.16
C ALA A 110 7.46 -11.29 0.17
N ASP A 111 6.68 -12.34 0.41
CA ASP A 111 7.15 -13.72 0.32
C ASP A 111 7.64 -14.10 -1.08
N LEU A 112 6.92 -13.67 -2.12
CA LEU A 112 7.35 -13.79 -3.51
C LEU A 112 8.69 -13.10 -3.74
N SER A 113 8.85 -11.89 -3.22
CA SER A 113 10.09 -11.12 -3.32
C SER A 113 11.25 -11.83 -2.62
N TYR A 114 10.99 -12.37 -1.42
CA TYR A 114 11.97 -13.13 -0.65
C TYR A 114 12.37 -14.41 -1.39
N ALA A 115 11.44 -15.24 -1.83
CA ALA A 115 11.72 -16.45 -2.57
C ALA A 115 12.48 -16.17 -3.88
N SER A 116 12.08 -15.12 -4.62
CA SER A 116 12.75 -14.73 -5.87
C SER A 116 14.18 -14.28 -5.65
N MET A 117 14.43 -13.51 -4.57
CA MET A 117 15.75 -13.02 -4.23
C MET A 117 16.73 -14.14 -3.86
N PHE A 118 16.21 -15.22 -3.28
CA PHE A 118 16.97 -16.42 -2.95
C PHE A 118 16.92 -17.49 -4.06
N GLU A 119 16.46 -17.13 -5.27
CA GLU A 119 16.42 -18.01 -6.46
C GLU A 119 15.58 -19.28 -6.26
N GLN A 120 14.58 -19.21 -5.37
CA GLN A 120 13.67 -20.31 -5.05
C GLN A 120 12.53 -20.37 -6.08
N GLN A 121 12.80 -20.89 -7.26
CA GLN A 121 11.90 -20.87 -8.42
C GLN A 121 10.51 -21.46 -8.12
N GLN A 122 10.48 -22.64 -7.47
CA GLN A 122 9.23 -23.32 -7.17
C GLN A 122 8.37 -22.51 -6.19
N GLN A 123 9.00 -21.95 -5.15
CA GLN A 123 8.31 -21.10 -4.18
C GLN A 123 7.80 -19.83 -4.85
N SER A 124 8.61 -19.18 -5.69
CA SER A 124 8.20 -17.97 -6.41
C SER A 124 6.94 -18.22 -7.25
N ILE A 125 6.82 -19.37 -7.93
CA ILE A 125 5.62 -19.73 -8.68
C ILE A 125 4.41 -19.92 -7.75
N TYR A 126 4.58 -20.57 -6.61
CA TYR A 126 3.48 -20.76 -5.64
C TYR A 126 2.98 -19.43 -5.09
N TYR A 127 3.87 -18.55 -4.68
CA TYR A 127 3.48 -17.25 -4.12
C TYR A 127 2.90 -16.30 -5.17
N LEU A 128 3.40 -16.34 -6.42
CA LEU A 128 2.77 -15.62 -7.53
C LEU A 128 1.33 -16.10 -7.77
N SER A 129 1.12 -17.41 -7.76
CA SER A 129 -0.21 -18.01 -7.92
C SER A 129 -1.16 -17.62 -6.77
N ALA A 130 -0.67 -17.63 -5.52
CA ALA A 130 -1.43 -17.21 -4.36
C ALA A 130 -1.78 -15.71 -4.40
N ALA A 131 -0.82 -14.86 -4.74
CA ALA A 131 -1.04 -13.42 -4.92
C ALA A 131 -2.10 -13.15 -6.01
N ARG A 132 -2.03 -13.85 -7.15
CA ARG A 132 -3.05 -13.76 -8.19
C ARG A 132 -4.43 -14.21 -7.71
N GLY A 133 -4.48 -15.29 -6.94
CA GLY A 133 -5.72 -15.78 -6.33
C GLY A 133 -6.40 -14.73 -5.46
N LEU A 134 -5.64 -14.04 -4.60
CA LEU A 134 -6.15 -12.94 -3.77
C LEU A 134 -6.52 -11.72 -4.60
N ALA A 135 -5.73 -11.36 -5.62
CA ALA A 135 -6.07 -10.27 -6.53
C ALA A 135 -7.41 -10.52 -7.25
N LYS A 136 -7.66 -11.77 -7.65
CA LYS A 136 -8.95 -12.19 -8.22
C LYS A 136 -10.09 -12.05 -7.22
N GLN A 137 -9.92 -12.51 -5.98
CA GLN A 137 -10.94 -12.37 -4.93
C GLN A 137 -11.23 -10.89 -4.62
N LEU A 138 -10.24 -10.04 -4.73
CA LEU A 138 -10.37 -8.59 -4.59
C LEU A 138 -10.97 -7.91 -5.83
N GLY A 139 -11.14 -8.61 -6.96
CA GLY A 139 -11.59 -8.04 -8.23
C GLY A 139 -10.57 -7.08 -8.85
N VAL A 140 -9.29 -7.37 -8.69
CA VAL A 140 -8.15 -6.59 -9.23
C VAL A 140 -7.18 -7.50 -9.98
N GLU A 141 -7.67 -8.57 -10.54
CA GLU A 141 -6.87 -9.60 -11.22
C GLU A 141 -6.13 -9.07 -12.47
N ASP A 142 -6.67 -8.03 -13.10
CA ASP A 142 -6.04 -7.39 -14.26
C ASP A 142 -4.69 -6.72 -13.91
N ALA A 143 -4.46 -6.43 -12.64
CA ALA A 143 -3.17 -5.94 -12.17
C ALA A 143 -2.08 -7.03 -12.11
N ILE A 144 -2.48 -8.32 -12.08
CA ILE A 144 -1.60 -9.50 -12.11
C ILE A 144 -2.07 -10.38 -13.28
N ASP A 145 -1.89 -9.88 -14.48
CA ASP A 145 -2.36 -10.49 -15.70
C ASP A 145 -1.48 -11.66 -16.20
N ASN A 146 -1.86 -12.26 -17.32
CA ASN A 146 -1.10 -13.36 -17.90
C ASN A 146 0.26 -12.91 -18.42
N ASP A 147 0.38 -11.67 -18.91
CA ASP A 147 1.66 -11.11 -19.39
C ASP A 147 2.70 -11.05 -18.27
N LEU A 148 2.28 -10.58 -17.08
CA LEU A 148 3.14 -10.59 -15.90
C LEU A 148 3.62 -12.01 -15.54
N ILE A 149 2.72 -13.00 -15.63
CA ILE A 149 3.06 -14.39 -15.34
C ILE A 149 4.03 -14.95 -16.37
N GLU A 150 3.84 -14.67 -17.66
CA GLU A 150 4.77 -15.06 -18.72
C GLU A 150 6.15 -14.43 -18.48
N ARG A 151 6.18 -13.12 -18.19
CA ARG A 151 7.43 -12.41 -17.84
C ARG A 151 8.16 -13.07 -16.67
N VAL A 152 7.45 -13.45 -15.60
CA VAL A 152 8.04 -14.18 -14.46
C VAL A 152 8.61 -15.53 -14.92
N ASN A 153 7.84 -16.28 -15.72
CA ASN A 153 8.25 -17.58 -16.20
C ASN A 153 9.49 -17.53 -17.11
N ASP A 154 9.55 -16.53 -17.99
CA ASP A 154 10.66 -16.36 -18.95
C ASP A 154 11.93 -15.85 -18.27
N ASN A 155 11.78 -15.16 -17.14
CA ASN A 155 12.89 -14.56 -16.39
C ASN A 155 13.22 -15.28 -15.08
N ARG A 156 12.77 -16.53 -14.88
CA ARG A 156 12.92 -17.30 -13.63
C ARG A 156 14.36 -17.39 -13.10
N THR A 157 15.33 -17.30 -13.98
CA THR A 157 16.77 -17.36 -13.62
C THR A 157 17.43 -15.98 -13.57
N SER A 158 16.70 -14.92 -13.86
CA SER A 158 17.20 -13.55 -13.84
C SER A 158 16.64 -12.80 -12.62
N ARG A 159 17.39 -12.77 -11.54
CA ARG A 159 17.02 -12.04 -10.33
C ARG A 159 16.63 -10.59 -10.62
N ASP A 160 17.45 -9.85 -11.38
CA ASP A 160 17.24 -8.44 -11.64
C ASP A 160 15.96 -8.20 -12.46
N SER A 161 15.63 -9.12 -13.37
CA SER A 161 14.36 -9.09 -14.09
C SER A 161 13.18 -9.37 -13.18
N LEU A 162 13.28 -10.37 -12.28
CA LEU A 162 12.22 -10.68 -11.30
C LEU A 162 11.95 -9.50 -10.37
N VAL A 163 13.00 -8.84 -9.89
CA VAL A 163 12.91 -7.60 -9.10
C VAL A 163 12.07 -6.56 -9.83
N GLN A 164 12.38 -6.30 -11.09
CA GLN A 164 11.67 -5.31 -11.88
C GLN A 164 10.21 -5.71 -12.13
N ILE A 165 9.96 -6.97 -12.45
CA ILE A 165 8.60 -7.49 -12.70
C ILE A 165 7.72 -7.36 -11.45
N VAL A 166 8.24 -7.68 -10.27
CA VAL A 166 7.49 -7.53 -9.00
C VAL A 166 7.23 -6.06 -8.69
N ALA A 167 8.20 -5.17 -8.91
CA ALA A 167 8.02 -3.73 -8.74
C ALA A 167 6.94 -3.18 -9.68
N ASP A 168 6.96 -3.58 -10.96
CA ASP A 168 5.94 -3.22 -11.95
C ASP A 168 4.54 -3.71 -11.53
N ALA A 169 4.44 -4.93 -10.98
CA ALA A 169 3.18 -5.49 -10.49
C ALA A 169 2.57 -4.66 -9.35
N TYR A 170 3.39 -4.26 -8.39
CA TYR A 170 2.94 -3.37 -7.30
C TYR A 170 2.49 -2.00 -7.83
N TYR A 171 3.23 -1.43 -8.76
CA TYR A 171 2.88 -0.16 -9.39
C TYR A 171 1.55 -0.24 -10.14
N ASN A 172 1.36 -1.28 -10.96
CA ASN A 172 0.14 -1.51 -11.72
C ASN A 172 -1.07 -1.74 -10.79
N LEU A 173 -0.89 -2.56 -9.74
CA LEU A 173 -1.93 -2.81 -8.74
C LEU A 173 -2.41 -1.52 -8.07
N ASN A 174 -1.47 -0.67 -7.69
CA ASN A 174 -1.80 0.62 -7.09
C ASN A 174 -2.53 1.55 -8.09
N GLY A 175 -2.09 1.59 -9.33
CA GLY A 175 -2.76 2.33 -10.41
C GLY A 175 -4.20 1.88 -10.61
N TYR A 176 -4.41 0.58 -10.74
CA TYR A 176 -5.73 -0.02 -10.91
C TYR A 176 -6.68 0.26 -9.73
N LEU A 177 -6.19 0.11 -8.50
CA LEU A 177 -6.98 0.38 -7.30
C LEU A 177 -7.35 1.86 -7.18
N LYS A 178 -6.48 2.76 -7.59
CA LYS A 178 -6.73 4.19 -7.65
C LYS A 178 -7.81 4.55 -8.68
N GLU A 179 -7.72 4.01 -9.90
CA GLU A 179 -8.70 4.24 -10.97
C GLU A 179 -10.10 3.69 -10.61
N SER A 180 -10.14 2.73 -9.67
CA SER A 180 -11.37 2.11 -9.17
C SER A 180 -11.90 2.72 -7.87
N ASP A 181 -11.38 3.87 -7.43
CA ASP A 181 -11.71 4.53 -6.15
C ASP A 181 -11.55 3.61 -4.92
N ARG A 182 -10.50 2.76 -4.96
CA ARG A 182 -10.20 1.75 -3.92
C ARG A 182 -8.81 1.90 -3.31
N GLU A 183 -8.33 3.12 -3.19
CA GLU A 183 -6.98 3.41 -2.65
C GLU A 183 -6.77 2.88 -1.23
N GLN A 184 -7.84 2.74 -0.42
CA GLN A 184 -7.75 2.12 0.90
C GLN A 184 -7.31 0.65 0.83
N VAL A 185 -7.66 -0.07 -0.23
CA VAL A 185 -7.19 -1.45 -0.46
C VAL A 185 -5.69 -1.45 -0.76
N SER A 186 -5.21 -0.49 -1.56
CA SER A 186 -3.78 -0.32 -1.81
C SER A 186 -3.00 -0.06 -0.51
N ALA A 187 -3.52 0.80 0.38
CA ALA A 187 -2.89 1.06 1.67
C ALA A 187 -2.78 -0.21 2.53
N LEU A 188 -3.79 -1.08 2.50
CA LEU A 188 -3.75 -2.38 3.19
C LEU A 188 -2.71 -3.33 2.58
N VAL A 189 -2.58 -3.38 1.25
CA VAL A 189 -1.56 -4.19 0.55
C VAL A 189 -0.16 -3.71 0.93
N ILE A 190 0.07 -2.38 0.92
CA ILE A 190 1.36 -1.79 1.31
C ILE A 190 1.70 -2.15 2.77
N ALA A 191 0.72 -2.02 3.67
CA ALA A 191 0.91 -2.36 5.08
C ALA A 191 1.25 -3.84 5.29
N GLY A 192 0.56 -4.75 4.58
CA GLY A 192 0.85 -6.18 4.62
C GLY A 192 2.27 -6.51 4.14
N GLY A 193 2.68 -5.94 3.01
CA GLY A 193 4.03 -6.12 2.49
C GLY A 193 5.11 -5.56 3.42
N TRP A 194 4.85 -4.42 4.07
CA TRP A 194 5.77 -3.83 5.05
C TRP A 194 5.90 -4.70 6.31
N ILE A 195 4.76 -5.21 6.85
CA ILE A 195 4.75 -6.12 8.00
C ILE A 195 5.59 -7.35 7.70
N GLU A 196 5.34 -8.00 6.58
CA GLU A 196 6.04 -9.24 6.20
C GLU A 196 7.52 -8.98 5.94
N GLY A 197 7.87 -7.92 5.22
CA GLY A 197 9.26 -7.55 4.96
C GLY A 197 10.05 -7.29 6.25
N LEU A 198 9.44 -6.59 7.21
CA LEU A 198 10.07 -6.35 8.52
C LEU A 198 10.16 -7.64 9.35
N TYR A 199 9.13 -8.49 9.31
CA TYR A 199 9.15 -9.80 9.97
C TYR A 199 10.29 -10.68 9.45
N LEU A 200 10.41 -10.81 8.13
CA LEU A 200 11.50 -11.56 7.51
C LEU A 200 12.87 -10.98 7.91
N ALA A 201 13.03 -9.65 7.85
CA ALA A 201 14.30 -9.00 8.21
C ALA A 201 14.68 -9.25 9.69
N THR A 202 13.72 -9.08 10.61
CA THR A 202 13.96 -9.29 12.04
C THR A 202 14.19 -10.77 12.39
N SER A 203 13.66 -11.69 11.58
CA SER A 203 13.88 -13.13 11.76
C SER A 203 15.28 -13.56 11.35
N HIS A 204 15.91 -12.86 10.41
CA HIS A 204 17.26 -13.14 9.90
C HIS A 204 18.37 -12.32 10.58
N VAL A 205 18.04 -11.36 11.43
CA VAL A 205 19.06 -10.53 12.06
C VAL A 205 19.85 -11.33 13.10
N THR A 206 21.18 -11.22 13.02
CA THR A 206 22.12 -11.80 13.98
C THR A 206 22.92 -10.71 14.69
N SER A 207 23.63 -11.05 15.76
CA SER A 207 24.45 -10.10 16.52
C SER A 207 25.50 -9.38 15.66
N ASP A 208 26.00 -10.05 14.64
CA ASP A 208 27.13 -9.60 13.81
C ASP A 208 26.67 -8.86 12.54
N ASN A 209 25.37 -8.67 12.36
CA ASN A 209 24.81 -8.08 11.15
C ASN A 209 24.39 -6.61 11.34
N ASP A 210 25.36 -5.74 11.56
CA ASP A 210 25.12 -4.32 11.79
C ASP A 210 24.35 -3.64 10.65
N LYS A 211 24.60 -4.03 9.39
CA LYS A 211 23.90 -3.44 8.23
C LYS A 211 22.41 -3.78 8.21
N LEU A 212 22.04 -5.01 8.58
CA LEU A 212 20.65 -5.40 8.66
C LEU A 212 19.97 -4.72 9.85
N LYS A 213 20.66 -4.61 11.00
CA LYS A 213 20.19 -3.85 12.16
C LYS A 213 19.96 -2.38 11.83
N GLU A 214 20.89 -1.74 11.12
CA GLU A 214 20.74 -0.36 10.65
C GLU A 214 19.53 -0.21 9.74
N ARG A 215 19.35 -1.12 8.80
CA ARG A 215 18.21 -1.07 7.86
C ARG A 215 16.86 -1.31 8.55
N ILE A 216 16.82 -2.21 9.55
CA ILE A 216 15.64 -2.37 10.42
C ILE A 216 15.37 -1.06 11.18
N ALA A 217 16.39 -0.42 11.73
CA ALA A 217 16.26 0.86 12.43
C ALA A 217 15.73 1.99 11.53
N GLU A 218 16.15 2.04 10.26
CA GLU A 218 15.68 3.00 9.25
C GLU A 218 14.17 2.84 8.94
N GLN A 219 13.57 1.69 9.23
CA GLN A 219 12.13 1.51 9.08
C GLN A 219 11.30 2.45 9.95
N LYS A 220 11.91 3.11 10.92
CA LYS A 220 11.30 4.22 11.67
C LYS A 220 10.72 5.30 10.76
N TYR A 221 11.41 5.60 9.66
CA TYR A 221 10.98 6.64 8.71
C TYR A 221 9.81 6.13 7.84
N SER A 222 9.98 4.96 7.24
CA SER A 222 8.96 4.38 6.38
C SER A 222 7.66 4.07 7.15
N LEU A 223 7.77 3.62 8.40
CA LEU A 223 6.62 3.40 9.27
C LEU A 223 5.85 4.70 9.55
N LYS A 224 6.55 5.80 9.78
CA LYS A 224 5.92 7.12 9.98
C LYS A 224 5.10 7.52 8.74
N ASP A 225 5.66 7.35 7.55
CA ASP A 225 5.00 7.70 6.29
C ASP A 225 3.81 6.76 6.02
N LEU A 226 3.97 5.47 6.32
CA LEU A 226 2.89 4.48 6.21
C LEU A 226 1.71 4.82 7.15
N ILE A 227 1.99 5.16 8.39
CA ILE A 227 0.94 5.59 9.34
C ILE A 227 0.26 6.87 8.85
N ALA A 228 1.02 7.84 8.33
CA ALA A 228 0.45 9.07 7.78
C ALA A 228 -0.51 8.78 6.60
N LEU A 229 -0.18 7.79 5.75
CA LEU A 229 -1.10 7.33 4.72
C LEU A 229 -2.35 6.67 5.32
N LEU A 230 -2.17 5.72 6.22
CA LEU A 230 -3.27 4.98 6.84
C LEU A 230 -4.23 5.92 7.59
N ASP A 231 -3.71 6.94 8.27
CA ASP A 231 -4.50 7.95 8.99
C ASP A 231 -5.41 8.78 8.04
N THR A 232 -5.06 8.91 6.75
CA THR A 232 -5.97 9.56 5.78
C THR A 232 -7.27 8.79 5.55
N TYR A 233 -7.28 7.51 5.94
CA TYR A 233 -8.44 6.61 5.87
C TYR A 233 -9.03 6.32 7.26
N GLU A 234 -8.75 7.16 8.27
CA GLU A 234 -9.32 7.01 9.60
C GLU A 234 -10.86 7.02 9.52
N GLY A 235 -11.49 6.06 10.19
CA GLY A 235 -12.95 5.85 10.14
C GLY A 235 -13.41 4.89 9.05
N VAL A 236 -12.52 4.38 8.18
CA VAL A 236 -12.81 3.27 7.28
C VAL A 236 -12.71 1.96 8.08
N PRO A 237 -13.82 1.17 8.18
CA PRO A 237 -13.86 -0.01 9.08
C PRO A 237 -12.79 -1.05 8.77
N GLU A 238 -12.40 -1.18 7.50
CA GLU A 238 -11.42 -2.13 7.04
C GLU A 238 -10.01 -1.84 7.57
N LEU A 239 -9.71 -0.58 7.92
CA LEU A 239 -8.38 -0.16 8.37
C LEU A 239 -8.22 -0.03 9.89
N GLY A 240 -9.32 -0.03 10.66
CA GLY A 240 -9.31 0.35 12.08
C GLY A 240 -8.22 -0.33 12.92
N ASN A 241 -8.12 -1.65 12.85
CA ASN A 241 -7.14 -2.40 13.64
C ASN A 241 -5.71 -2.18 13.16
N ILE A 242 -5.48 -2.15 11.84
CA ILE A 242 -4.12 -2.06 11.29
C ILE A 242 -3.46 -0.73 11.63
N ILE A 243 -4.23 0.36 11.70
CA ILE A 243 -3.73 1.67 12.13
C ILE A 243 -3.21 1.59 13.57
N GLN A 244 -3.96 0.95 14.47
CA GLN A 244 -3.55 0.78 15.86
C GLN A 244 -2.33 -0.12 16.02
N ASP A 245 -2.27 -1.20 15.24
CA ASP A 245 -1.12 -2.11 15.24
C ASP A 245 0.15 -1.40 14.76
N MET A 246 0.06 -0.61 13.68
CA MET A 246 1.18 0.19 13.19
C MET A 246 1.65 1.24 14.20
N LYS A 247 0.72 1.94 14.87
CA LYS A 247 1.04 2.88 15.96
C LYS A 247 1.69 2.17 17.15
N GLY A 248 1.24 0.95 17.47
CA GLY A 248 1.87 0.12 18.50
C GLY A 248 3.32 -0.24 18.17
N ILE A 249 3.61 -0.57 16.91
CA ILE A 249 4.98 -0.81 16.44
C ILE A 249 5.79 0.49 16.47
N GLN A 250 5.22 1.63 16.04
CA GLN A 250 5.87 2.94 16.03
C GLN A 250 6.42 3.33 17.42
N THR A 251 5.66 3.04 18.48
CA THR A 251 6.08 3.33 19.86
C THR A 251 7.40 2.64 20.22
N LEU A 252 7.66 1.43 19.70
CA LEU A 252 8.94 0.75 19.91
C LEU A 252 10.08 1.41 19.12
N PHE A 253 9.78 1.88 17.91
CA PHE A 253 10.74 2.60 17.08
C PHE A 253 11.13 3.98 17.65
N GLU A 254 10.40 4.53 18.61
CA GLU A 254 10.81 5.76 19.31
C GLU A 254 12.13 5.59 20.05
N ASN A 255 12.45 4.37 20.50
CA ASN A 255 13.69 4.04 21.18
C ASN A 255 14.90 3.93 20.21
N VAL A 256 14.69 3.94 18.91
CA VAL A 256 15.76 3.98 17.90
C VAL A 256 16.45 5.34 17.92
N LYS A 257 17.75 5.34 18.09
CA LYS A 257 18.57 6.56 18.24
C LYS A 257 19.11 7.02 16.90
N ILE A 258 18.94 8.32 16.62
CA ILE A 258 19.46 8.98 15.44
C ILE A 258 20.49 10.00 15.89
N LYS A 259 21.76 9.82 15.54
CA LYS A 259 22.81 10.81 15.70
C LYS A 259 22.92 11.62 14.40
N LYS A 260 22.61 12.89 14.45
CA LYS A 260 22.82 13.78 13.32
C LYS A 260 24.33 13.93 13.11
N GLY A 261 24.80 13.48 11.96
CA GLY A 261 26.16 13.72 11.51
C GLY A 261 26.38 15.16 11.04
N LYS A 262 27.64 15.51 10.79
CA LYS A 262 27.95 16.78 10.16
C LYS A 262 27.47 16.76 8.70
N THR A 263 26.90 17.85 8.25
CA THR A 263 26.63 18.03 6.82
C THR A 263 27.96 18.14 6.09
N GLU A 264 28.26 17.17 5.24
CA GLU A 264 29.46 17.17 4.42
C GLU A 264 29.06 17.57 3.00
N THR A 265 29.83 18.50 2.44
CA THR A 265 29.71 18.86 1.04
C THR A 265 30.84 18.21 0.26
N SER A 266 30.49 17.37 -0.70
CA SER A 266 31.44 16.79 -1.66
C SER A 266 31.05 17.18 -3.08
N ARG A 267 31.95 16.98 -4.03
CA ARG A 267 31.61 17.11 -5.45
C ARG A 267 31.69 15.72 -6.10
N ASP A 268 30.72 15.44 -6.97
CA ASP A 268 30.77 14.23 -7.77
C ASP A 268 31.81 14.34 -8.90
N THR A 269 31.97 13.28 -9.67
CA THR A 269 32.91 13.21 -10.80
C THR A 269 32.61 14.22 -11.93
N GLU A 270 31.39 14.80 -11.93
CA GLU A 270 30.93 15.81 -12.88
C GLU A 270 31.00 17.25 -12.29
N GLY A 271 31.56 17.39 -11.10
CA GLY A 271 31.75 18.69 -10.42
C GLY A 271 30.49 19.25 -9.75
N ARG A 272 29.37 18.50 -9.70
CA ARG A 272 28.14 18.92 -9.02
C ARG A 272 28.30 18.82 -7.52
N MET A 273 27.82 19.83 -6.80
CA MET A 273 27.87 19.85 -5.33
C MET A 273 26.88 18.83 -4.77
N MET A 274 27.40 17.83 -4.06
CA MET A 274 26.64 16.86 -3.30
C MET A 274 26.62 17.29 -1.84
N ILE A 275 25.43 17.44 -1.28
CA ILE A 275 25.25 17.71 0.15
C ILE A 275 24.78 16.41 0.78
N GLY A 276 25.65 15.75 1.54
CA GLY A 276 25.34 14.55 2.30
C GLY A 276 25.30 14.87 3.79
N SER A 277 24.40 14.25 4.53
CA SER A 277 24.49 14.21 5.99
C SER A 277 24.77 12.75 6.39
N SER A 278 25.84 12.53 7.12
CA SER A 278 26.20 11.21 7.67
C SER A 278 25.40 10.95 8.96
N ASN A 279 24.06 10.94 8.88
CA ASN A 279 23.27 10.53 10.02
C ASN A 279 23.54 9.06 10.32
N THR A 280 23.89 8.76 11.57
CA THR A 280 24.03 7.38 12.04
C THR A 280 22.76 7.00 12.79
N ILE A 281 22.09 5.96 12.35
CA ILE A 281 20.95 5.38 13.04
C ILE A 281 21.40 4.11 13.76
N THR A 282 20.98 3.94 15.01
CA THR A 282 21.37 2.79 15.82
C THR A 282 20.17 2.26 16.61
N ILE A 283 20.11 0.95 16.74
CA ILE A 283 19.12 0.22 17.50
C ILE A 283 19.82 -0.65 18.55
N SER A 284 19.31 -0.68 19.79
CA SER A 284 19.81 -1.62 20.79
C SER A 284 19.22 -3.02 20.56
N ASP A 285 19.94 -4.06 20.99
CA ASP A 285 19.45 -5.43 20.88
C ASP A 285 18.11 -5.60 21.62
N GLU A 286 17.92 -4.96 22.77
CA GLU A 286 16.63 -4.97 23.51
C GLU A 286 15.49 -4.37 22.68
N THR A 287 15.71 -3.22 22.03
CA THR A 287 14.70 -2.58 21.17
C THR A 287 14.42 -3.45 19.95
N LEU A 288 15.44 -4.05 19.37
CA LEU A 288 15.32 -4.95 18.22
C LEU A 288 14.48 -6.18 18.55
N GLU A 289 14.72 -6.84 19.68
CA GLU A 289 13.93 -7.99 20.13
C GLU A 289 12.48 -7.62 20.45
N ALA A 290 12.26 -6.44 21.03
CA ALA A 290 10.89 -5.93 21.24
C ALA A 290 10.14 -5.70 19.93
N ILE A 291 10.81 -5.11 18.91
CA ILE A 291 10.25 -4.92 17.57
C ILE A 291 9.97 -6.27 16.91
N LYS A 292 10.92 -7.21 16.97
CA LYS A 292 10.76 -8.57 16.42
C LYS A 292 9.54 -9.27 17.01
N THR A 293 9.41 -9.27 18.33
CA THR A 293 8.26 -9.87 19.00
C THR A 293 6.95 -9.21 18.58
N LYS A 294 6.90 -7.87 18.61
CA LYS A 294 5.68 -7.14 18.25
C LYS A 294 5.28 -7.34 16.77
N ILE A 295 6.24 -7.34 15.84
CA ILE A 295 5.94 -7.55 14.43
C ILE A 295 5.44 -8.98 14.17
N GLN A 296 6.02 -9.98 14.85
CA GLN A 296 5.55 -11.36 14.79
C GLN A 296 4.13 -11.50 15.30
N ASP A 297 3.79 -10.86 16.42
CA ASP A 297 2.43 -10.88 16.99
C ASP A 297 1.43 -10.24 16.03
N VAL A 298 1.76 -9.07 15.49
CA VAL A 298 0.91 -8.36 14.52
C VAL A 298 0.72 -9.19 13.25
N ARG A 299 1.82 -9.72 12.68
CA ARG A 299 1.76 -10.60 11.52
C ARG A 299 0.82 -11.79 11.75
N ASN A 300 1.00 -12.48 12.88
CA ASN A 300 0.21 -13.68 13.20
C ASN A 300 -1.30 -13.40 13.28
N GLN A 301 -1.72 -12.18 13.63
CA GLN A 301 -3.13 -11.80 13.62
C GLN A 301 -3.71 -11.72 12.20
N TYR A 302 -2.89 -11.45 11.20
CA TYR A 302 -3.34 -11.25 9.81
C TYR A 302 -3.23 -12.49 8.94
N ILE A 303 -2.33 -13.43 9.27
CA ILE A 303 -2.13 -14.65 8.48
C ILE A 303 -2.90 -15.88 9.00
N GLN A 304 -3.63 -15.76 10.09
CA GLN A 304 -4.41 -16.86 10.72
C GLN A 304 -5.74 -17.14 10.03
#